data_26f74cacc07a48f063a5b7cb8d3e38ae
#
_entry.id   26f74cacc07a48f063a5b7cb8d3e38ae
#
_cell.length_a   1.000
_cell.length_b   1.000
_cell.length_c   1.000
_cell.angle_alpha   90.00
_cell.angle_beta   90.00
_cell.angle_gamma   90.00
#
_symmetry.space_group_name_H-M   'P 1'
#
loop_
_entity.id
_entity.type
_entity.pdbx_description
1 polymer ?
#
loop_
_entity_poly.entity_id
_entity_poly.type
_entity_poly.pdbx_seq_one_letter_code
_entity_poly.pdbx_strand_id
1 'polypeptide(L)'
;MTVMKAIKKTKNIFTVIDIGNNKVSCLIGTSVKTNDVQVKVLGFGQHASIGISNGLITNMNEIANSIARAVEGAETMAGFPIEKVVCSLSSGRPITKIIRNQFKIDSGQVMKSDVIKIHKINDLIGIDNYTPLSINPIKYYIDKNSPVDNPIGMHTDNLTLDTSITYGKKNVIQNFTSAIELCHLSAEKFIISPEASGFSTMTKDEREHGAIVIDLGGNITSIGVFINDKIVFSDSIPIGGIHITSDIVRGLGTKSEDAEKIKILYGSALSNETDEYTSIEIPIISDEGEIINQQIPKAMLTAIIKPRIEETFELVKERLSYFKGNSNFSNKVILSGGGANLNNIREFASTFLKTNVRIGRPIGLIGLPEVVQTPTFSCLAGLLIKSLEGEKVPIEQQMNLGLFNYFGRIGNWFDKNL
;
A
#
# COMPACT_ATOMS: atom_id res chain seq x y z
N MET A 1 -9.03 4.18 37.01
CA MET A 1 -7.60 4.25 37.34
C MET A 1 -6.85 2.93 37.19
N THR A 2 -7.46 1.78 37.39
CA THR A 2 -6.80 0.46 37.33
C THR A 2 -6.52 0.00 35.88
N VAL A 3 -7.38 0.32 34.91
CA VAL A 3 -7.23 -0.03 33.50
C VAL A 3 -6.08 0.77 32.85
N MET A 4 -5.93 2.06 33.17
CA MET A 4 -4.82 2.91 32.71
C MET A 4 -3.43 2.44 33.18
N LYS A 5 -3.33 1.81 34.38
CA LYS A 5 -2.06 1.24 34.86
C LYS A 5 -1.69 -0.07 34.18
N ALA A 6 -2.65 -0.84 33.68
CA ALA A 6 -2.39 -2.07 32.93
C ALA A 6 -1.89 -1.78 31.49
N ILE A 7 -2.40 -0.72 30.85
CA ILE A 7 -2.05 -0.34 29.47
C ILE A 7 -0.62 0.25 29.36
N LYS A 8 -0.14 0.95 30.42
CA LYS A 8 1.29 1.43 30.46
C LYS A 8 2.34 0.31 30.45
N LYS A 9 1.95 -0.95 30.58
CA LYS A 9 2.83 -2.13 30.51
C LYS A 9 2.86 -2.83 29.14
N THR A 10 2.00 -2.45 28.18
CA THR A 10 2.02 -3.01 26.82
C THR A 10 3.00 -2.19 25.98
N LYS A 11 4.23 -2.65 25.88
CA LYS A 11 5.34 -2.02 25.15
C LYS A 11 5.20 -2.00 23.62
N ASN A 12 4.08 -2.44 23.04
CA ASN A 12 3.96 -2.76 21.61
C ASN A 12 2.59 -2.32 21.05
N ILE A 13 2.30 -1.01 21.11
CA ILE A 13 1.14 -0.42 20.45
C ILE A 13 1.60 0.25 19.16
N PHE A 14 0.92 -0.04 18.07
CA PHE A 14 1.16 0.53 16.74
C PHE A 14 -0.09 1.25 16.28
N THR A 15 0.11 2.40 15.71
CA THR A 15 -0.97 3.15 15.09
C THR A 15 -0.61 3.44 13.65
N VAL A 16 -1.57 3.20 12.77
CA VAL A 16 -1.41 3.41 11.34
C VAL A 16 -2.55 4.23 10.78
N ILE A 17 -2.25 5.07 9.80
CA ILE A 17 -3.24 5.88 9.10
C ILE A 17 -3.09 5.65 7.59
N ASP A 18 -4.19 5.27 6.96
CA ASP A 18 -4.32 5.25 5.50
C ASP A 18 -5.08 6.50 5.05
N ILE A 19 -4.37 7.38 4.33
CA ILE A 19 -4.91 8.65 3.84
C ILE A 19 -5.23 8.48 2.35
N GLY A 20 -6.45 8.01 2.09
CA GLY A 20 -6.97 7.85 0.73
C GLY A 20 -7.74 9.09 0.25
N ASN A 21 -8.11 9.10 -1.04
CA ASN A 21 -8.87 10.21 -1.61
C ASN A 21 -10.35 10.24 -1.20
N ASN A 22 -10.94 9.07 -0.92
CA ASN A 22 -12.35 8.97 -0.54
C ASN A 22 -12.54 8.90 0.97
N LYS A 23 -11.56 8.36 1.67
CA LYS A 23 -11.60 8.18 3.12
C LYS A 23 -10.22 8.24 3.75
N VAL A 24 -10.16 8.68 4.98
CA VAL A 24 -9.07 8.50 5.92
C VAL A 24 -9.46 7.42 6.91
N SER A 25 -8.58 6.47 7.14
CA SER A 25 -8.83 5.37 8.09
C SER A 25 -7.64 5.24 9.05
N CYS A 26 -7.94 5.07 10.35
CA CYS A 26 -6.96 4.86 11.40
C CYS A 26 -7.16 3.49 12.04
N LEU A 27 -6.07 2.77 12.31
CA LEU A 27 -6.09 1.47 12.98
C LEU A 27 -5.06 1.47 14.10
N ILE A 28 -5.47 1.05 15.28
CA ILE A 28 -4.62 0.86 16.46
C ILE A 28 -4.55 -0.63 16.75
N GLY A 29 -3.33 -1.16 16.92
CA GLY A 29 -3.14 -2.57 17.19
C GLY A 29 -1.96 -2.85 18.12
N THR A 30 -1.87 -4.08 18.57
CA THR A 30 -0.77 -4.58 19.40
C THR A 30 -0.31 -5.95 18.93
N SER A 31 0.97 -6.26 19.14
CA SER A 31 1.49 -7.60 18.86
C SER A 31 0.99 -8.60 19.88
N VAL A 32 0.56 -9.77 19.40
CA VAL A 32 0.22 -10.92 20.25
C VAL A 32 1.23 -12.00 19.97
N LYS A 33 1.91 -12.46 21.01
CA LYS A 33 2.84 -13.59 20.92
C LYS A 33 2.05 -14.90 20.88
N THR A 34 1.81 -15.39 19.69
CA THR A 34 1.39 -16.77 19.40
C THR A 34 2.54 -17.45 18.62
N ASN A 35 2.38 -18.72 18.23
CA ASN A 35 3.40 -19.41 17.41
C ASN A 35 3.70 -18.67 16.10
N ASP A 36 2.70 -17.89 15.57
CA ASP A 36 2.88 -16.89 14.52
C ASP A 36 2.62 -15.49 15.10
N VAL A 37 3.41 -14.51 14.69
CA VAL A 37 3.22 -13.12 15.12
C VAL A 37 1.90 -12.61 14.55
N GLN A 38 0.91 -12.50 15.39
CA GLN A 38 -0.42 -12.00 15.05
C GLN A 38 -0.62 -10.62 15.64
N VAL A 39 -1.39 -9.80 14.95
CA VAL A 39 -1.74 -8.44 15.39
C VAL A 39 -3.17 -8.44 15.88
N LYS A 40 -3.36 -8.00 17.12
CA LYS A 40 -4.70 -7.76 17.68
C LYS A 40 -5.06 -6.30 17.46
N VAL A 41 -6.21 -6.06 16.81
CA VAL A 41 -6.79 -4.71 16.66
C VAL A 41 -7.40 -4.26 17.97
N LEU A 42 -7.08 -3.04 18.37
CA LEU A 42 -7.58 -2.37 19.59
C LEU A 42 -8.55 -1.24 19.27
N GLY A 43 -8.35 -0.54 18.15
CA GLY A 43 -9.17 0.57 17.74
C GLY A 43 -9.22 0.73 16.22
N PHE A 44 -10.36 1.18 15.72
CA PHE A 44 -10.60 1.52 14.32
C PHE A 44 -11.42 2.80 14.23
N GLY A 45 -11.03 3.70 13.34
CA GLY A 45 -11.78 4.91 13.02
C GLY A 45 -11.68 5.23 11.55
N GLN A 46 -12.71 5.84 11.00
CA GLN A 46 -12.80 6.22 9.61
C GLN A 46 -13.58 7.52 9.44
N HIS A 47 -13.15 8.36 8.52
CA HIS A 47 -13.85 9.58 8.13
C HIS A 47 -13.74 9.81 6.62
N ALA A 48 -14.69 10.52 6.03
CA ALA A 48 -14.61 10.95 4.64
C ALA A 48 -13.37 11.84 4.46
N SER A 49 -12.65 11.65 3.36
CA SER A 49 -11.47 12.45 3.04
C SER A 49 -11.89 13.74 2.34
N ILE A 50 -11.63 14.88 2.95
CA ILE A 50 -11.88 16.21 2.41
C ILE A 50 -10.54 16.96 2.35
N GLY A 51 -10.35 17.83 1.36
CA GLY A 51 -9.10 18.59 1.20
C GLY A 51 -7.98 17.82 0.50
N ILE A 52 -8.33 16.72 -0.22
CA ILE A 52 -7.40 15.97 -1.06
C ILE A 52 -8.05 15.73 -2.44
N SER A 53 -7.29 15.88 -3.51
CA SER A 53 -7.72 15.61 -4.88
C SER A 53 -6.55 15.02 -5.68
N ASN A 54 -6.82 14.01 -6.50
CA ASN A 54 -5.80 13.29 -7.28
C ASN A 54 -4.59 12.85 -6.45
N GLY A 55 -4.83 12.47 -5.19
CA GLY A 55 -3.81 12.06 -4.23
C GLY A 55 -2.98 13.20 -3.65
N LEU A 56 -3.24 14.46 -3.97
CA LEU A 56 -2.51 15.61 -3.46
C LEU A 56 -3.38 16.43 -2.51
N ILE A 57 -2.79 16.95 -1.45
CA ILE A 57 -3.48 17.84 -0.52
C ILE A 57 -3.79 19.17 -1.24
N THR A 58 -5.07 19.51 -1.28
CA THR A 58 -5.59 20.78 -1.87
C THR A 58 -6.01 21.77 -0.79
N ASN A 59 -6.36 21.27 0.41
CA ASN A 59 -6.66 22.10 1.58
C ASN A 59 -6.13 21.43 2.85
N MET A 60 -5.14 22.07 3.45
CA MET A 60 -4.42 21.52 4.61
C MET A 60 -5.31 21.36 5.84
N ASN A 61 -6.19 22.33 6.12
CA ASN A 61 -7.06 22.29 7.30
C ASN A 61 -8.17 21.23 7.17
N GLU A 62 -8.74 21.07 5.97
CA GLU A 62 -9.78 20.08 5.73
C GLU A 62 -9.24 18.66 5.86
N ILE A 63 -8.06 18.38 5.29
CA ILE A 63 -7.46 17.03 5.42
C ILE A 63 -7.01 16.77 6.85
N ALA A 64 -6.49 17.75 7.58
CA ALA A 64 -6.17 17.62 8.99
C ALA A 64 -7.41 17.28 9.81
N ASN A 65 -8.55 17.96 9.58
CA ASN A 65 -9.82 17.62 10.23
C ASN A 65 -10.26 16.18 9.92
N SER A 66 -10.14 15.74 8.67
CA SER A 66 -10.48 14.36 8.28
C SER A 66 -9.59 13.33 8.99
N ILE A 67 -8.28 13.62 9.14
CA ILE A 67 -7.34 12.80 9.91
C ILE A 67 -7.73 12.76 11.38
N ALA A 68 -7.97 13.93 11.99
CA ALA A 68 -8.32 14.04 13.41
C ALA A 68 -9.59 13.24 13.73
N ARG A 69 -10.64 13.30 12.89
CA ARG A 69 -11.89 12.54 13.09
C ARG A 69 -11.68 11.03 12.97
N ALA A 70 -10.86 10.58 12.03
CA ALA A 70 -10.54 9.15 11.91
C ALA A 70 -9.73 8.66 13.12
N VAL A 71 -8.81 9.46 13.64
CA VAL A 71 -8.01 9.17 14.83
C VAL A 71 -8.89 9.15 16.08
N GLU A 72 -9.76 10.15 16.28
CA GLU A 72 -10.70 10.23 17.41
C GLU A 72 -11.57 8.96 17.52
N GLY A 73 -12.06 8.47 16.37
CA GLY A 73 -12.82 7.21 16.34
C GLY A 73 -12.01 6.01 16.80
N ALA A 74 -10.75 5.90 16.35
CA ALA A 74 -9.86 4.81 16.73
C ALA A 74 -9.45 4.88 18.22
N GLU A 75 -9.14 6.08 18.74
CA GLU A 75 -8.80 6.32 20.15
C GLU A 75 -9.99 6.02 21.08
N THR A 76 -11.19 6.43 20.67
CA THR A 76 -12.43 6.15 21.42
C THR A 76 -12.64 4.64 21.58
N MET A 77 -12.46 3.87 20.52
CA MET A 77 -12.56 2.42 20.56
C MET A 77 -11.42 1.77 21.36
N ALA A 78 -10.19 2.28 21.25
CA ALA A 78 -9.02 1.76 21.95
C ALA A 78 -9.00 2.15 23.45
N GLY A 79 -9.62 3.29 23.83
CA GLY A 79 -9.70 3.81 25.19
C GLY A 79 -8.46 4.60 25.65
N PHE A 80 -7.58 5.04 24.72
CA PHE A 80 -6.40 5.84 25.03
C PHE A 80 -5.97 6.69 23.84
N PRO A 81 -5.31 7.86 24.07
CA PRO A 81 -4.78 8.71 23.02
C PRO A 81 -3.48 8.13 22.42
N ILE A 82 -3.20 8.54 21.18
CA ILE A 82 -2.00 8.19 20.43
C ILE A 82 -1.15 9.44 20.14
N GLU A 83 0.16 9.25 19.89
CA GLU A 83 1.08 10.35 19.60
C GLU A 83 1.81 10.14 18.27
N LYS A 84 1.99 8.89 17.85
CA LYS A 84 2.83 8.51 16.72
C LYS A 84 2.09 7.61 15.76
N VAL A 85 2.33 7.81 14.45
CA VAL A 85 1.63 7.08 13.41
C VAL A 85 2.55 6.68 12.26
N VAL A 86 2.27 5.51 11.67
CA VAL A 86 2.83 5.10 10.38
C VAL A 86 1.76 5.32 9.31
N CYS A 87 2.13 5.96 8.20
CA CYS A 87 1.18 6.42 7.21
C CYS A 87 1.37 5.76 5.85
N SER A 88 0.27 5.58 5.12
CA SER A 88 0.32 5.19 3.71
C SER A 88 0.81 6.34 2.83
N LEU A 89 1.43 6.01 1.70
CA LEU A 89 1.76 6.93 0.62
C LEU A 89 1.38 6.30 -0.73
N SER A 90 0.28 6.74 -1.32
CA SER A 90 -0.13 6.40 -2.69
C SER A 90 0.14 7.54 -3.68
N SER A 91 0.32 8.74 -3.17
CA SER A 91 0.39 10.00 -3.91
C SER A 91 1.79 10.33 -4.40
N GLY A 92 1.87 11.20 -5.40
CA GLY A 92 3.14 11.74 -5.88
C GLY A 92 3.97 10.75 -6.70
N ARG A 93 3.38 9.64 -7.12
CA ARG A 93 4.03 8.59 -7.90
C ARG A 93 5.29 8.05 -7.21
N PRO A 94 5.16 7.35 -6.06
CA PRO A 94 6.28 6.65 -5.46
C PRO A 94 6.86 5.63 -6.43
N ILE A 95 8.18 5.51 -6.44
CA ILE A 95 8.90 4.60 -7.34
C ILE A 95 9.83 3.69 -6.56
N THR A 96 10.00 2.46 -7.03
CA THR A 96 10.97 1.51 -6.50
C THR A 96 12.00 1.18 -7.58
N LYS A 97 13.28 1.22 -7.22
CA LYS A 97 14.40 0.86 -8.10
C LYS A 97 15.27 -0.19 -7.46
N ILE A 98 15.75 -1.13 -8.27
CA ILE A 98 16.82 -2.05 -7.89
C ILE A 98 18.14 -1.40 -8.25
N ILE A 99 19.03 -1.33 -7.27
CA ILE A 99 20.37 -0.78 -7.40
C ILE A 99 21.35 -1.88 -7.10
N ARG A 100 22.31 -2.09 -8.01
CA ARG A 100 23.40 -3.05 -7.87
C ARG A 100 24.66 -2.30 -7.53
N ASN A 101 25.21 -2.55 -6.33
CA ASN A 101 26.48 -2.01 -5.88
C ASN A 101 27.52 -3.11 -5.75
N GLN A 102 28.76 -2.81 -6.13
CA GLN A 102 29.90 -3.68 -5.99
C GLN A 102 30.91 -3.07 -5.03
N PHE A 103 31.45 -3.89 -4.14
CA PHE A 103 32.47 -3.53 -3.17
C PHE A 103 33.66 -4.49 -3.26
N LYS A 104 34.88 -3.95 -3.36
CA LYS A 104 36.10 -4.74 -3.42
C LYS A 104 36.46 -5.24 -2.01
N ILE A 105 36.82 -6.51 -1.90
CA ILE A 105 37.23 -7.15 -0.66
C ILE A 105 38.76 -7.26 -0.63
N ASP A 106 39.41 -6.36 0.11
CA ASP A 106 40.88 -6.30 0.15
C ASP A 106 41.52 -7.47 0.91
N SER A 107 40.79 -8.07 1.84
CA SER A 107 41.24 -9.21 2.64
C SER A 107 41.12 -10.57 1.93
N GLY A 108 40.46 -10.61 0.76
CA GLY A 108 40.13 -11.85 0.04
C GLY A 108 39.04 -12.69 0.72
N GLN A 109 38.57 -12.31 1.92
CA GLN A 109 37.49 -12.95 2.65
C GLN A 109 36.50 -11.92 3.17
N VAL A 110 35.20 -12.12 2.96
CA VAL A 110 34.17 -11.19 3.37
C VAL A 110 34.01 -11.17 4.89
N MET A 111 34.25 -10.00 5.46
CA MET A 111 34.05 -9.75 6.88
C MET A 111 32.71 -9.04 7.17
N LYS A 112 32.23 -9.10 8.40
CA LYS A 112 31.02 -8.37 8.86
C LYS A 112 31.13 -6.86 8.55
N SER A 113 32.31 -6.28 8.69
CA SER A 113 32.60 -4.87 8.34
C SER A 113 32.35 -4.55 6.88
N ASP A 114 32.62 -5.48 5.96
CA ASP A 114 32.47 -5.25 4.51
C ASP A 114 31.00 -5.27 4.12
N VAL A 115 30.20 -6.16 4.75
CA VAL A 115 28.76 -6.17 4.59
C VAL A 115 28.15 -4.85 5.11
N ILE A 116 28.59 -4.33 6.24
CA ILE A 116 28.15 -3.02 6.74
C ILE A 116 28.53 -1.89 5.76
N LYS A 117 29.73 -1.91 5.18
CA LYS A 117 30.17 -0.89 4.22
C LYS A 117 29.32 -0.90 2.93
N ILE A 118 29.04 -2.07 2.35
CA ILE A 118 28.25 -2.14 1.10
C ILE A 118 26.81 -1.65 1.32
N HIS A 119 26.25 -1.86 2.51
CA HIS A 119 24.94 -1.28 2.85
C HIS A 119 24.99 0.25 2.94
N LYS A 120 26.05 0.83 3.52
CA LYS A 120 26.22 2.29 3.62
C LYS A 120 26.28 3.00 2.27
N ILE A 121 26.79 2.34 1.23
CA ILE A 121 26.86 2.91 -0.12
C ILE A 121 25.44 3.20 -0.65
N ASN A 122 24.46 2.38 -0.30
CA ASN A 122 23.08 2.55 -0.73
C ASN A 122 22.41 3.81 -0.14
N ASP A 123 22.85 4.26 1.05
CA ASP A 123 22.30 5.46 1.70
C ASP A 123 22.67 6.76 0.97
N LEU A 124 23.70 6.71 0.11
CA LEU A 124 24.19 7.87 -0.65
C LEU A 124 23.48 8.05 -2.00
N ILE A 125 22.60 7.11 -2.39
CA ILE A 125 21.95 7.16 -3.69
C ILE A 125 20.69 8.00 -3.60
N GLY A 126 20.82 9.26 -4.01
CA GLY A 126 19.72 10.21 -4.10
C GLY A 126 19.06 10.25 -5.49
N ILE A 127 17.80 10.59 -5.53
CA ILE A 127 17.08 11.03 -6.73
C ILE A 127 16.58 12.45 -6.43
N ASP A 128 16.84 13.38 -7.34
CA ASP A 128 16.39 14.78 -7.17
C ASP A 128 14.90 14.83 -6.88
N ASN A 129 14.53 15.64 -5.87
CA ASN A 129 13.16 15.83 -5.39
C ASN A 129 12.48 14.59 -4.79
N TYR A 130 13.23 13.49 -4.56
CA TYR A 130 12.72 12.28 -3.89
C TYR A 130 13.49 12.00 -2.60
N THR A 131 12.81 11.36 -1.67
CA THR A 131 13.36 10.89 -0.39
C THR A 131 13.21 9.38 -0.31
N PRO A 132 14.24 8.61 0.10
CA PRO A 132 14.11 7.19 0.33
C PRO A 132 13.14 6.91 1.49
N LEU A 133 12.17 6.03 1.25
CA LEU A 133 11.17 5.56 2.22
C LEU A 133 11.55 4.21 2.81
N SER A 134 12.11 3.33 1.98
CA SER A 134 12.60 2.02 2.41
C SER A 134 13.81 1.58 1.58
N ILE A 135 14.77 0.91 2.23
CA ILE A 135 15.95 0.32 1.61
C ILE A 135 15.96 -1.15 2.03
N ASN A 136 15.82 -2.05 1.07
CA ASN A 136 15.69 -3.49 1.31
C ASN A 136 16.76 -4.25 0.54
N PRO A 137 17.75 -4.91 1.18
CA PRO A 137 18.67 -5.82 0.52
C PRO A 137 17.88 -6.99 -0.08
N ILE A 138 18.17 -7.33 -1.34
CA ILE A 138 17.51 -8.42 -2.06
C ILE A 138 18.41 -9.66 -2.05
N LYS A 139 19.64 -9.53 -2.57
CA LYS A 139 20.55 -10.66 -2.80
C LYS A 139 22.01 -10.20 -2.87
N TYR A 140 22.88 -10.98 -2.22
CA TYR A 140 24.32 -10.84 -2.41
C TYR A 140 24.82 -11.71 -3.54
N TYR A 141 25.94 -11.32 -4.14
CA TYR A 141 26.66 -12.10 -5.13
C TYR A 141 28.14 -12.03 -4.82
N ILE A 142 28.81 -13.18 -4.92
CA ILE A 142 30.25 -13.32 -4.94
C ILE A 142 30.70 -13.59 -6.37
N ASP A 143 31.91 -13.14 -6.74
CA ASP A 143 32.52 -13.37 -8.06
C ASP A 143 31.59 -13.01 -9.24
N LYS A 144 30.92 -11.87 -9.12
CA LYS A 144 29.99 -11.24 -10.07
C LYS A 144 28.62 -11.89 -10.21
N ASN A 145 28.46 -13.21 -10.16
CA ASN A 145 27.22 -13.87 -10.55
C ASN A 145 26.75 -15.02 -9.62
N SER A 146 27.53 -15.41 -8.59
CA SER A 146 27.13 -16.49 -7.70
C SER A 146 26.25 -15.94 -6.57
N PRO A 147 24.91 -16.17 -6.56
CA PRO A 147 24.01 -15.64 -5.56
C PRO A 147 24.21 -16.35 -4.22
N VAL A 148 24.26 -15.59 -3.13
CA VAL A 148 24.41 -16.11 -1.77
C VAL A 148 23.46 -15.36 -0.81
N ASP A 149 22.99 -16.03 0.24
CA ASP A 149 22.14 -15.42 1.25
C ASP A 149 22.97 -14.73 2.34
N ASN A 150 24.05 -15.38 2.78
CA ASN A 150 24.99 -14.82 3.73
C ASN A 150 26.42 -14.90 3.15
N PRO A 151 27.05 -13.76 2.80
CA PRO A 151 28.40 -13.75 2.22
C PRO A 151 29.51 -13.82 3.27
N ILE A 152 29.24 -13.65 4.57
CA ILE A 152 30.25 -13.56 5.62
C ILE A 152 31.07 -14.84 5.69
N GLY A 153 32.40 -14.72 5.69
CA GLY A 153 33.33 -15.83 5.71
C GLY A 153 33.66 -16.43 4.33
N MET A 154 32.95 -16.03 3.27
CA MET A 154 33.22 -16.50 1.90
C MET A 154 34.43 -15.79 1.30
N HIS A 155 35.20 -16.51 0.46
CA HIS A 155 36.33 -15.96 -0.27
C HIS A 155 35.85 -15.38 -1.60
N THR A 156 36.21 -14.10 -1.84
CA THR A 156 35.93 -13.39 -3.09
C THR A 156 36.75 -12.11 -3.16
N ASP A 157 37.08 -11.65 -4.35
CA ASP A 157 37.66 -10.33 -4.57
C ASP A 157 36.61 -9.22 -4.58
N ASN A 158 35.35 -9.56 -4.89
CA ASN A 158 34.27 -8.59 -5.04
C ASN A 158 32.97 -9.11 -4.46
N LEU A 159 32.39 -8.32 -3.57
CA LEU A 159 31.04 -8.50 -3.05
C LEU A 159 30.09 -7.57 -3.78
N THR A 160 29.00 -8.12 -4.33
CA THR A 160 27.95 -7.34 -4.98
C THR A 160 26.65 -7.49 -4.19
N LEU A 161 25.88 -6.39 -4.07
CA LEU A 161 24.57 -6.36 -3.41
C LEU A 161 23.54 -5.74 -4.33
N ASP A 162 22.46 -6.47 -4.60
CA ASP A 162 21.23 -5.92 -5.16
C ASP A 162 20.35 -5.42 -4.02
N THR A 163 19.95 -4.15 -4.11
CA THR A 163 19.11 -3.49 -3.11
C THR A 163 17.91 -2.85 -3.79
N SER A 164 16.72 -3.10 -3.25
CA SER A 164 15.50 -2.39 -3.63
C SER A 164 15.38 -1.13 -2.78
N ILE A 165 15.29 0.03 -3.42
CA ILE A 165 15.06 1.31 -2.74
C ILE A 165 13.76 1.91 -3.26
N THR A 166 12.85 2.19 -2.31
CA THR A 166 11.59 2.87 -2.60
C THR A 166 11.70 4.34 -2.25
N TYR A 167 11.29 5.19 -3.17
CA TYR A 167 11.37 6.65 -3.06
C TYR A 167 9.98 7.27 -3.13
N GLY A 168 9.75 8.32 -2.32
CA GLY A 168 8.58 9.20 -2.40
C GLY A 168 8.99 10.63 -2.70
N LYS A 169 8.13 11.41 -3.36
CA LYS A 169 8.39 12.83 -3.62
C LYS A 169 8.48 13.62 -2.32
N LYS A 170 9.56 14.38 -2.15
CA LYS A 170 9.88 15.13 -0.93
C LYS A 170 8.77 16.09 -0.50
N ASN A 171 8.28 16.91 -1.43
CA ASN A 171 7.23 17.88 -1.15
C ASN A 171 5.90 17.23 -0.76
N VAL A 172 5.57 16.08 -1.35
CA VAL A 172 4.35 15.31 -1.00
C VAL A 172 4.45 14.78 0.43
N ILE A 173 5.59 14.16 0.77
CA ILE A 173 5.87 13.68 2.13
C ILE A 173 5.77 14.82 3.14
N GLN A 174 6.39 15.98 2.86
CA GLN A 174 6.36 17.15 3.72
C GLN A 174 4.92 17.65 3.96
N ASN A 175 4.10 17.75 2.90
CA ASN A 175 2.71 18.17 3.04
C ASN A 175 1.89 17.20 3.91
N PHE A 176 2.04 15.89 3.73
CA PHE A 176 1.36 14.91 4.59
C PHE A 176 1.87 14.96 6.03
N THR A 177 3.19 15.13 6.23
CA THR A 177 3.76 15.31 7.57
C THR A 177 3.14 16.52 8.26
N SER A 178 3.08 17.67 7.58
CA SER A 178 2.48 18.90 8.14
C SER A 178 0.99 18.71 8.48
N ALA A 179 0.22 18.01 7.64
CA ALA A 179 -1.19 17.72 7.92
C ALA A 179 -1.36 16.85 9.18
N ILE A 180 -0.47 15.89 9.39
CA ILE A 180 -0.45 15.01 10.57
C ILE A 180 -0.04 15.78 11.82
N GLU A 181 0.96 16.67 11.72
CA GLU A 181 1.42 17.54 12.81
C GLU A 181 0.34 18.53 13.27
N LEU A 182 -0.51 19.02 12.38
CA LEU A 182 -1.68 19.82 12.75
C LEU A 182 -2.69 19.07 13.63
N CYS A 183 -2.67 17.73 13.60
CA CYS A 183 -3.45 16.88 14.47
C CYS A 183 -2.73 16.53 15.79
N HIS A 184 -1.62 17.20 16.12
CA HIS A 184 -0.73 16.89 17.25
C HIS A 184 -0.15 15.46 17.24
N LEU A 185 0.02 14.90 16.04
CA LEU A 185 0.60 13.58 15.82
C LEU A 185 1.97 13.70 15.15
N SER A 186 2.82 12.70 15.34
CA SER A 186 4.11 12.57 14.68
C SER A 186 4.09 11.44 13.66
N ALA A 187 4.40 11.74 12.40
CA ALA A 187 4.57 10.73 11.36
C ALA A 187 5.94 10.05 11.52
N GLU A 188 5.97 8.80 11.99
CA GLU A 188 7.22 8.05 12.17
C GLU A 188 7.78 7.53 10.85
N LYS A 189 6.88 7.11 9.93
CA LYS A 189 7.25 6.49 8.66
C LYS A 189 6.13 6.58 7.65
N PHE A 190 6.51 6.65 6.37
CA PHE A 190 5.61 6.43 5.24
C PHE A 190 5.93 5.09 4.57
N ILE A 191 4.89 4.33 4.23
CA ILE A 191 4.96 3.08 3.49
C ILE A 191 4.07 3.22 2.27
N ILE A 192 4.57 2.84 1.09
CA ILE A 192 3.77 2.94 -0.12
C ILE A 192 2.60 1.95 -0.10
N SER A 193 1.44 2.38 -0.60
CA SER A 193 0.21 1.56 -0.56
C SER A 193 0.36 0.17 -1.16
N PRO A 194 1.01 -0.04 -2.33
CA PRO A 194 1.18 -1.39 -2.85
C PRO A 194 2.11 -2.26 -1.99
N GLU A 195 3.10 -1.70 -1.29
CA GLU A 195 3.89 -2.46 -0.33
C GLU A 195 3.03 -2.93 0.84
N ALA A 196 2.27 -2.02 1.44
CA ALA A 196 1.37 -2.34 2.54
C ALA A 196 0.31 -3.38 2.11
N SER A 197 -0.41 -3.11 1.01
CA SER A 197 -1.44 -4.03 0.49
C SER A 197 -0.89 -5.43 0.20
N GLY A 198 0.33 -5.53 -0.34
CA GLY A 198 0.99 -6.82 -0.59
C GLY A 198 1.23 -7.60 0.70
N PHE A 199 1.69 -6.95 1.78
CA PHE A 199 1.94 -7.61 3.06
C PHE A 199 0.68 -8.11 3.77
N SER A 200 -0.47 -7.49 3.54
CA SER A 200 -1.74 -7.93 4.12
C SER A 200 -2.50 -8.95 3.28
N THR A 201 -2.24 -8.99 1.96
CA THR A 201 -3.06 -9.80 1.04
C THR A 201 -2.34 -10.99 0.45
N MET A 202 -1.02 -11.04 0.52
CA MET A 202 -0.20 -12.13 0.01
C MET A 202 0.33 -12.99 1.15
N THR A 203 0.41 -14.29 0.92
CA THR A 203 1.19 -15.19 1.77
C THR A 203 2.68 -14.90 1.62
N LYS A 204 3.50 -15.36 2.57
CA LYS A 204 4.95 -15.23 2.48
C LYS A 204 5.49 -15.92 1.22
N ASP A 205 5.01 -17.13 0.92
CA ASP A 205 5.41 -17.89 -0.26
C ASP A 205 5.11 -17.13 -1.57
N GLU A 206 3.95 -16.47 -1.66
CA GLU A 206 3.62 -15.64 -2.83
C GLU A 206 4.59 -14.49 -2.99
N ARG A 207 4.99 -13.82 -1.89
CA ARG A 207 5.97 -12.72 -1.95
C ARG A 207 7.40 -13.22 -2.21
N GLU A 208 7.75 -14.42 -1.77
CA GLU A 208 9.06 -15.03 -2.02
C GLU A 208 9.23 -15.48 -3.47
N HIS A 209 8.24 -16.18 -4.02
CA HIS A 209 8.30 -16.73 -5.38
C HIS A 209 7.95 -15.72 -6.48
N GLY A 210 7.45 -14.58 -6.10
CA GLY A 210 7.08 -13.49 -7.00
C GLY A 210 5.57 -13.38 -7.21
N ALA A 211 5.03 -12.19 -6.95
CA ALA A 211 3.64 -11.86 -7.21
C ALA A 211 3.46 -10.35 -7.43
N ILE A 212 2.36 -9.98 -8.06
CA ILE A 212 1.99 -8.61 -8.36
C ILE A 212 0.78 -8.24 -7.51
N VAL A 213 0.83 -7.11 -6.83
CA VAL A 213 -0.36 -6.49 -6.25
C VAL A 213 -0.77 -5.29 -7.10
N ILE A 214 -2.05 -5.19 -7.39
CA ILE A 214 -2.68 -4.02 -8.03
C ILE A 214 -3.71 -3.49 -7.05
N ASP A 215 -3.44 -2.32 -6.50
CA ASP A 215 -4.32 -1.63 -5.55
C ASP A 215 -5.20 -0.64 -6.31
N LEU A 216 -6.45 -1.01 -6.54
CA LEU A 216 -7.47 -0.23 -7.24
C LEU A 216 -8.10 0.78 -6.28
N GLY A 217 -7.45 1.92 -6.10
CA GLY A 217 -7.89 2.99 -5.19
C GLY A 217 -8.98 3.89 -5.75
N GLY A 218 -9.32 4.95 -5.00
CA GLY A 218 -10.34 5.93 -5.39
C GLY A 218 -9.93 6.76 -6.61
N ASN A 219 -8.74 7.38 -6.58
CA ASN A 219 -8.22 8.21 -7.69
C ASN A 219 -6.96 7.64 -8.32
N ILE A 220 -6.30 6.71 -7.65
CA ILE A 220 -5.01 6.18 -8.06
C ILE A 220 -5.09 4.66 -8.05
N THR A 221 -4.58 4.04 -9.09
CA THR A 221 -4.27 2.61 -9.12
C THR A 221 -2.77 2.45 -8.90
N SER A 222 -2.37 1.72 -7.87
CA SER A 222 -0.97 1.48 -7.52
C SER A 222 -0.57 0.04 -7.82
N ILE A 223 0.67 -0.13 -8.28
CA ILE A 223 1.22 -1.43 -8.68
C ILE A 223 2.45 -1.72 -7.83
N GLY A 224 2.54 -2.94 -7.33
CA GLY A 224 3.73 -3.44 -6.64
C GLY A 224 4.10 -4.84 -7.11
N VAL A 225 5.38 -5.08 -7.37
CA VAL A 225 5.93 -6.40 -7.69
C VAL A 225 6.80 -6.85 -6.54
N PHE A 226 6.57 -8.06 -6.06
CA PHE A 226 7.31 -8.69 -4.97
C PHE A 226 8.16 -9.84 -5.49
N ILE A 227 9.39 -9.96 -5.01
CA ILE A 227 10.31 -11.09 -5.21
C ILE A 227 11.17 -11.21 -3.94
N ASN A 228 11.45 -12.42 -3.48
CA ASN A 228 12.24 -12.68 -2.28
C ASN A 228 11.71 -11.93 -1.05
N ASP A 229 10.37 -11.89 -0.88
CA ASP A 229 9.66 -11.20 0.21
C ASP A 229 9.90 -9.67 0.25
N LYS A 230 10.37 -9.07 -0.85
CA LYS A 230 10.64 -7.63 -0.98
C LYS A 230 9.91 -7.04 -2.17
N ILE A 231 9.51 -5.77 -2.03
CA ILE A 231 9.00 -5.02 -3.17
C ILE A 231 10.18 -4.60 -4.05
N VAL A 232 10.16 -5.00 -5.32
CA VAL A 232 11.26 -4.77 -6.28
C VAL A 232 10.89 -3.77 -7.38
N PHE A 233 9.61 -3.52 -7.56
CA PHE A 233 9.08 -2.52 -8.49
C PHE A 233 7.80 -1.93 -7.92
N SER A 234 7.62 -0.63 -8.07
CA SER A 234 6.37 0.06 -7.83
C SER A 234 6.16 1.18 -8.84
N ASP A 235 4.92 1.37 -9.24
CA ASP A 235 4.46 2.53 -10.01
C ASP A 235 3.00 2.82 -9.67
N SER A 236 2.48 3.94 -10.16
CA SER A 236 1.08 4.33 -9.97
C SER A 236 0.51 5.02 -11.20
N ILE A 237 -0.79 4.87 -11.37
CA ILE A 237 -1.57 5.41 -12.48
C ILE A 237 -2.62 6.35 -11.88
N PRO A 238 -2.78 7.59 -12.37
CA PRO A 238 -3.75 8.55 -11.84
C PRO A 238 -5.18 8.24 -12.34
N ILE A 239 -5.59 6.98 -12.27
CA ILE A 239 -6.93 6.50 -12.57
C ILE A 239 -7.38 5.59 -11.43
N GLY A 240 -8.64 5.74 -10.99
CA GLY A 240 -9.26 4.94 -9.96
C GLY A 240 -10.78 5.03 -10.00
N GLY A 241 -11.44 4.57 -8.96
CA GLY A 241 -12.89 4.42 -8.89
C GLY A 241 -13.71 5.69 -9.14
N ILE A 242 -13.17 6.88 -8.83
CA ILE A 242 -13.85 8.16 -9.07
C ILE A 242 -14.01 8.47 -10.56
N HIS A 243 -13.10 7.98 -11.41
CA HIS A 243 -13.19 8.17 -12.85
C HIS A 243 -14.36 7.36 -13.42
N ILE A 244 -14.61 6.14 -12.90
CA ILE A 244 -15.80 5.34 -13.23
C ILE A 244 -17.06 6.08 -12.79
N THR A 245 -17.06 6.64 -11.56
CA THR A 245 -18.20 7.44 -11.06
C THR A 245 -18.46 8.64 -11.97
N SER A 246 -17.41 9.34 -12.41
CA SER A 246 -17.51 10.48 -13.34
C SER A 246 -18.05 10.08 -14.71
N ASP A 247 -17.67 8.90 -15.21
CA ASP A 247 -18.21 8.37 -16.48
C ASP A 247 -19.70 8.02 -16.35
N ILE A 248 -20.12 7.47 -15.21
CA ILE A 248 -21.54 7.21 -14.90
C ILE A 248 -22.33 8.53 -14.83
N VAL A 249 -21.79 9.56 -14.14
CA VAL A 249 -22.41 10.89 -14.09
C VAL A 249 -22.67 11.42 -15.51
N ARG A 250 -21.67 11.35 -16.38
CA ARG A 250 -21.78 11.85 -17.76
C ARG A 250 -22.69 10.99 -18.63
N GLY A 251 -22.60 9.66 -18.50
CA GLY A 251 -23.34 8.72 -19.32
C GLY A 251 -24.83 8.62 -18.97
N LEU A 252 -25.18 8.86 -17.71
CA LEU A 252 -26.56 8.71 -17.22
C LEU A 252 -27.20 10.04 -16.79
N GLY A 253 -26.48 11.16 -16.78
CA GLY A 253 -27.04 12.45 -16.34
C GLY A 253 -27.45 12.47 -14.87
N THR A 254 -26.77 11.73 -13.99
CA THR A 254 -27.10 11.62 -12.57
C THR A 254 -26.13 12.43 -11.68
N LYS A 255 -26.45 12.64 -10.40
CA LYS A 255 -25.55 13.27 -9.45
C LYS A 255 -24.39 12.35 -9.06
N SER A 256 -23.24 12.92 -8.67
CA SER A 256 -22.05 12.16 -8.30
C SER A 256 -22.30 11.18 -7.15
N GLU A 257 -23.06 11.58 -6.14
CA GLU A 257 -23.40 10.72 -5.00
C GLU A 257 -24.24 9.50 -5.41
N ASP A 258 -25.19 9.72 -6.33
CA ASP A 258 -26.05 8.65 -6.85
C ASP A 258 -25.30 7.76 -7.82
N ALA A 259 -24.43 8.33 -8.68
CA ALA A 259 -23.51 7.57 -9.53
C ALA A 259 -22.60 6.62 -8.72
N GLU A 260 -22.08 7.08 -7.57
CA GLU A 260 -21.28 6.24 -6.68
C GLU A 260 -22.11 5.09 -6.09
N LYS A 261 -23.35 5.36 -5.65
CA LYS A 261 -24.26 4.31 -5.16
C LYS A 261 -24.60 3.31 -6.27
N ILE A 262 -24.93 3.78 -7.47
CA ILE A 262 -25.23 2.96 -8.64
C ILE A 262 -24.05 2.05 -8.97
N LYS A 263 -22.83 2.60 -9.00
CA LYS A 263 -21.59 1.84 -9.22
C LYS A 263 -21.41 0.74 -8.19
N ILE A 264 -21.61 1.04 -6.90
CA ILE A 264 -21.44 0.08 -5.80
C ILE A 264 -22.49 -1.03 -5.85
N LEU A 265 -23.75 -0.69 -6.12
CA LEU A 265 -24.86 -1.64 -6.06
C LEU A 265 -24.97 -2.51 -7.32
N TYR A 266 -24.78 -1.91 -8.50
CA TYR A 266 -25.10 -2.55 -9.77
C TYR A 266 -23.91 -2.65 -10.73
N GLY A 267 -22.79 -1.95 -10.44
CA GLY A 267 -21.62 -1.89 -11.32
C GLY A 267 -20.98 -3.26 -11.54
N SER A 268 -20.57 -3.52 -12.79
CA SER A 268 -19.86 -4.73 -13.20
C SER A 268 -18.82 -4.43 -14.27
N ALA A 269 -17.68 -5.16 -14.22
CA ALA A 269 -16.64 -5.08 -15.24
C ALA A 269 -16.99 -5.87 -16.52
N LEU A 270 -17.90 -6.83 -16.43
CA LEU A 270 -18.36 -7.67 -17.54
C LEU A 270 -19.89 -7.69 -17.58
N SER A 271 -20.46 -7.74 -18.79
CA SER A 271 -21.88 -7.99 -18.98
C SER A 271 -22.18 -9.48 -18.96
N ASN A 272 -23.31 -9.84 -18.36
CA ASN A 272 -23.89 -11.17 -18.46
C ASN A 272 -25.03 -11.15 -19.49
N GLU A 273 -25.40 -12.31 -20.04
CA GLU A 273 -26.48 -12.42 -21.01
C GLU A 273 -27.85 -11.91 -20.50
N THR A 274 -28.06 -11.98 -19.17
CA THR A 274 -29.28 -11.49 -18.51
C THR A 274 -29.32 -9.99 -18.28
N ASP A 275 -28.18 -9.29 -18.38
CA ASP A 275 -28.08 -7.86 -18.04
C ASP A 275 -28.86 -6.95 -19.01
N GLU A 276 -29.14 -7.41 -20.26
CA GLU A 276 -30.00 -6.71 -21.22
C GLU A 276 -31.47 -6.69 -20.77
N TYR A 277 -31.90 -7.72 -20.06
CA TYR A 277 -33.26 -7.88 -19.56
C TYR A 277 -33.45 -7.46 -18.11
N THR A 278 -32.34 -7.23 -17.39
CA THR A 278 -32.34 -6.76 -16.01
C THR A 278 -32.45 -5.25 -15.99
N SER A 279 -33.60 -4.72 -15.55
CA SER A 279 -33.81 -3.28 -15.39
C SER A 279 -33.37 -2.82 -13.99
N ILE A 280 -32.70 -1.69 -13.93
CA ILE A 280 -32.34 -0.99 -12.69
C ILE A 280 -32.93 0.41 -12.71
N GLU A 281 -33.43 0.84 -11.55
CA GLU A 281 -33.99 2.19 -11.38
C GLU A 281 -32.87 3.13 -10.91
N ILE A 282 -32.70 4.24 -11.59
CA ILE A 282 -31.69 5.23 -11.30
C ILE A 282 -32.27 6.64 -11.26
N PRO A 283 -31.85 7.50 -10.31
CA PRO A 283 -32.20 8.91 -10.32
C PRO A 283 -31.38 9.64 -11.39
N ILE A 284 -32.06 10.38 -12.26
CA ILE A 284 -31.45 11.24 -13.27
C ILE A 284 -31.94 12.68 -13.09
N ILE A 285 -31.20 13.63 -13.68
CA ILE A 285 -31.60 15.02 -13.73
C ILE A 285 -32.32 15.23 -15.07
N SER A 286 -33.61 15.62 -15.02
CA SER A 286 -34.38 15.94 -16.20
C SER A 286 -33.94 17.26 -16.85
N ASP A 287 -34.35 17.54 -18.07
CA ASP A 287 -34.09 18.81 -18.76
C ASP A 287 -34.60 20.03 -17.98
N GLU A 288 -35.61 19.83 -17.12
CA GLU A 288 -36.18 20.86 -16.24
C GLU A 288 -35.39 21.01 -14.92
N GLY A 289 -34.34 20.18 -14.70
CA GLY A 289 -33.51 20.20 -13.50
C GLY A 289 -34.08 19.44 -12.32
N GLU A 290 -35.18 18.72 -12.47
CA GLU A 290 -35.80 17.88 -11.46
C GLU A 290 -35.17 16.49 -11.41
N ILE A 291 -35.17 15.85 -10.24
CA ILE A 291 -34.71 14.46 -10.09
C ILE A 291 -35.89 13.55 -10.39
N ILE A 292 -35.78 12.74 -11.43
CA ILE A 292 -36.74 11.71 -11.81
C ILE A 292 -36.07 10.34 -11.78
N ASN A 293 -36.86 9.31 -11.48
CA ASN A 293 -36.38 7.93 -11.54
C ASN A 293 -36.62 7.37 -12.97
N GLN A 294 -35.54 6.86 -13.55
CA GLN A 294 -35.58 6.23 -14.86
C GLN A 294 -35.18 4.76 -14.78
N GLN A 295 -35.86 3.91 -15.51
CA GLN A 295 -35.49 2.51 -15.69
C GLN A 295 -34.50 2.38 -16.84
N ILE A 296 -33.36 1.75 -16.62
CA ILE A 296 -32.37 1.45 -17.66
C ILE A 296 -31.96 -0.03 -17.62
N PRO A 297 -31.58 -0.65 -18.72
CA PRO A 297 -30.94 -1.96 -18.71
C PRO A 297 -29.63 -1.92 -17.95
N LYS A 298 -29.35 -2.93 -17.12
CA LYS A 298 -28.07 -3.04 -16.41
C LYS A 298 -26.87 -3.13 -17.37
N ALA A 299 -27.07 -3.69 -18.56
CA ALA A 299 -26.08 -3.74 -19.63
C ALA A 299 -25.59 -2.33 -20.03
N MET A 300 -26.45 -1.30 -19.98
CA MET A 300 -26.10 0.09 -20.30
C MET A 300 -25.07 0.62 -19.25
N LEU A 301 -25.27 0.34 -17.96
CA LEU A 301 -24.33 0.72 -16.92
C LEU A 301 -22.96 0.03 -17.12
N THR A 302 -22.97 -1.26 -17.45
CA THR A 302 -21.74 -2.01 -17.74
C THR A 302 -21.03 -1.45 -18.97
N ALA A 303 -21.76 -1.04 -20.01
CA ALA A 303 -21.18 -0.42 -21.21
C ALA A 303 -20.47 0.93 -20.90
N ILE A 304 -20.90 1.66 -19.87
CA ILE A 304 -20.23 2.88 -19.40
C ILE A 304 -18.98 2.53 -18.59
N ILE A 305 -19.05 1.53 -17.70
CA ILE A 305 -17.98 1.16 -16.78
C ILE A 305 -16.81 0.48 -17.50
N LYS A 306 -17.09 -0.46 -18.39
CA LYS A 306 -16.13 -1.35 -19.03
C LYS A 306 -14.97 -0.63 -19.73
N PRO A 307 -15.18 0.41 -20.56
CA PRO A 307 -14.07 1.12 -21.21
C PRO A 307 -13.07 1.72 -20.22
N ARG A 308 -13.54 2.22 -19.07
CA ARG A 308 -12.66 2.77 -18.04
C ARG A 308 -11.83 1.69 -17.36
N ILE A 309 -12.39 0.52 -17.16
CA ILE A 309 -11.65 -0.64 -16.62
C ILE A 309 -10.62 -1.12 -17.65
N GLU A 310 -10.97 -1.20 -18.93
CA GLU A 310 -10.05 -1.54 -20.03
C GLU A 310 -8.86 -0.59 -20.05
N GLU A 311 -9.09 0.72 -20.07
CA GLU A 311 -8.03 1.74 -20.01
C GLU A 311 -7.14 1.58 -18.78
N THR A 312 -7.75 1.33 -17.62
CA THR A 312 -6.98 1.13 -16.37
C THR A 312 -6.02 -0.06 -16.50
N PHE A 313 -6.49 -1.20 -17.02
CA PHE A 313 -5.66 -2.39 -17.16
C PHE A 313 -4.69 -2.32 -18.34
N GLU A 314 -4.96 -1.56 -19.39
CA GLU A 314 -3.99 -1.23 -20.44
C GLU A 314 -2.80 -0.48 -19.87
N LEU A 315 -3.06 0.57 -19.08
CA LEU A 315 -2.01 1.32 -18.40
C LEU A 315 -1.26 0.47 -17.35
N VAL A 316 -1.94 -0.40 -16.62
CA VAL A 316 -1.29 -1.36 -15.71
C VAL A 316 -0.31 -2.25 -16.49
N LYS A 317 -0.74 -2.79 -17.64
CA LYS A 317 0.09 -3.63 -18.50
C LYS A 317 1.29 -2.87 -19.05
N GLU A 318 1.08 -1.62 -19.46
CA GLU A 318 2.16 -0.73 -19.90
C GLU A 318 3.19 -0.53 -18.78
N ARG A 319 2.74 -0.19 -17.54
CA ARG A 319 3.64 0.01 -16.40
C ARG A 319 4.42 -1.26 -16.04
N LEU A 320 3.76 -2.39 -16.04
CA LEU A 320 4.40 -3.68 -15.78
C LEU A 320 5.44 -4.05 -16.86
N SER A 321 5.30 -3.57 -18.09
CA SER A 321 6.29 -3.80 -19.15
C SER A 321 7.65 -3.15 -18.88
N TYR A 322 7.71 -2.12 -18.03
CA TYR A 322 8.96 -1.50 -17.59
C TYR A 322 9.69 -2.34 -16.52
N PHE A 323 9.00 -3.29 -15.90
CA PHE A 323 9.64 -4.22 -14.98
C PHE A 323 10.35 -5.33 -15.77
N LYS A 324 11.69 -5.30 -15.77
CA LYS A 324 12.54 -6.32 -16.40
C LYS A 324 12.89 -7.41 -15.37
N GLY A 325 11.92 -8.22 -15.01
CA GLY A 325 12.12 -9.38 -14.12
C GLY A 325 12.68 -10.61 -14.84
N ASN A 326 13.25 -11.55 -14.07
CA ASN A 326 13.71 -12.85 -14.59
C ASN A 326 12.55 -13.71 -15.08
N SER A 327 12.82 -14.59 -16.05
CA SER A 327 11.87 -15.51 -16.68
C SER A 327 11.13 -16.48 -15.73
N ASN A 328 11.60 -16.65 -14.49
CA ASN A 328 11.02 -17.53 -13.46
C ASN A 328 10.05 -16.80 -12.50
N PHE A 329 9.61 -15.61 -12.84
CA PHE A 329 8.67 -14.83 -12.06
C PHE A 329 7.26 -15.45 -12.16
N SER A 330 6.63 -15.71 -11.00
CA SER A 330 5.24 -16.14 -10.95
C SER A 330 4.32 -14.97 -11.31
N ASN A 331 3.63 -15.06 -12.45
CA ASN A 331 2.71 -14.01 -12.93
C ASN A 331 1.39 -13.94 -12.13
N LYS A 332 1.38 -14.32 -10.84
CA LYS A 332 0.18 -14.26 -10.01
C LYS A 332 -0.15 -12.81 -9.67
N VAL A 333 -1.39 -12.40 -9.92
CA VAL A 333 -1.86 -11.04 -9.65
C VAL A 333 -2.88 -11.05 -8.51
N ILE A 334 -2.71 -10.13 -7.57
CA ILE A 334 -3.62 -9.90 -6.46
C ILE A 334 -4.23 -8.50 -6.62
N LEU A 335 -5.57 -8.44 -6.73
CA LEU A 335 -6.30 -7.17 -6.74
C LEU A 335 -6.68 -6.78 -5.32
N SER A 336 -6.39 -5.55 -4.92
CA SER A 336 -6.76 -4.94 -3.65
C SER A 336 -7.36 -3.55 -3.85
N GLY A 337 -7.69 -2.88 -2.74
CA GLY A 337 -8.33 -1.57 -2.80
C GLY A 337 -9.84 -1.63 -3.02
N GLY A 338 -10.50 -0.47 -2.95
CA GLY A 338 -11.96 -0.37 -3.09
C GLY A 338 -12.50 -0.81 -4.43
N GLY A 339 -11.75 -0.58 -5.51
CA GLY A 339 -12.12 -0.99 -6.88
C GLY A 339 -12.13 -2.51 -7.07
N ALA A 340 -11.43 -3.26 -6.23
CA ALA A 340 -11.44 -4.74 -6.27
C ALA A 340 -12.79 -5.35 -5.83
N ASN A 341 -13.72 -4.55 -5.29
CA ASN A 341 -15.09 -4.98 -4.99
C ASN A 341 -16.06 -4.87 -6.19
N LEU A 342 -15.62 -4.31 -7.31
CA LEU A 342 -16.47 -4.24 -8.51
C LEU A 342 -16.78 -5.66 -9.00
N ASN A 343 -18.05 -5.93 -9.30
CA ASN A 343 -18.45 -7.25 -9.76
C ASN A 343 -17.68 -7.65 -11.02
N ASN A 344 -17.31 -8.92 -11.13
CA ASN A 344 -16.61 -9.53 -12.27
C ASN A 344 -15.23 -8.90 -12.60
N ILE A 345 -14.66 -8.06 -11.71
CA ILE A 345 -13.34 -7.43 -11.93
C ILE A 345 -12.21 -8.48 -11.98
N ARG A 346 -12.31 -9.57 -11.20
CA ARG A 346 -11.34 -10.66 -11.19
C ARG A 346 -11.31 -11.39 -12.53
N GLU A 347 -12.48 -11.76 -13.03
CA GLU A 347 -12.68 -12.48 -14.28
C GLU A 347 -12.19 -11.61 -15.45
N PHE A 348 -12.57 -10.33 -15.47
CA PHE A 348 -12.08 -9.35 -16.42
C PHE A 348 -10.55 -9.28 -16.41
N ALA A 349 -9.96 -9.03 -15.24
CA ALA A 349 -8.52 -8.88 -15.10
C ALA A 349 -7.75 -10.16 -15.49
N SER A 350 -8.27 -11.34 -15.13
CA SER A 350 -7.66 -12.63 -15.50
C SER A 350 -7.61 -12.83 -17.01
N THR A 351 -8.70 -12.50 -17.70
CA THR A 351 -8.78 -12.59 -19.16
C THR A 351 -7.89 -11.56 -19.84
N PHE A 352 -7.93 -10.31 -19.37
CA PHE A 352 -7.19 -9.19 -19.97
C PHE A 352 -5.67 -9.34 -19.79
N LEU A 353 -5.23 -9.68 -18.59
CA LEU A 353 -3.80 -9.87 -18.27
C LEU A 353 -3.27 -11.25 -18.67
N LYS A 354 -4.14 -12.19 -19.04
CA LYS A 354 -3.82 -13.58 -19.38
C LYS A 354 -3.03 -14.28 -18.26
N THR A 355 -3.46 -14.10 -17.02
CA THR A 355 -2.77 -14.63 -15.84
C THR A 355 -3.75 -14.99 -14.73
N ASN A 356 -3.27 -15.70 -13.71
CA ASN A 356 -4.08 -16.03 -12.54
C ASN A 356 -4.28 -14.79 -11.65
N VAL A 357 -5.53 -14.39 -11.49
CA VAL A 357 -5.93 -13.23 -10.68
C VAL A 357 -6.81 -13.67 -9.52
N ARG A 358 -6.55 -13.14 -8.32
CA ARG A 358 -7.42 -13.29 -7.16
C ARG A 358 -7.66 -11.95 -6.46
N ILE A 359 -8.77 -11.87 -5.75
CA ILE A 359 -9.03 -10.74 -4.86
C ILE A 359 -8.26 -10.93 -3.56
N GLY A 360 -7.51 -9.90 -3.16
CA GLY A 360 -6.77 -9.85 -1.91
C GLY A 360 -7.64 -9.31 -0.78
N ARG A 361 -7.73 -10.05 0.31
CA ARG A 361 -8.35 -9.60 1.57
C ARG A 361 -7.31 -9.61 2.67
N PRO A 362 -7.41 -8.74 3.69
CA PRO A 362 -6.49 -8.73 4.81
C PRO A 362 -6.40 -10.07 5.52
N ILE A 363 -5.20 -10.57 5.72
CA ILE A 363 -4.88 -11.78 6.49
C ILE A 363 -3.93 -11.44 7.64
N GLY A 364 -3.87 -12.29 8.67
CA GLY A 364 -2.92 -12.14 9.78
C GLY A 364 -3.33 -11.15 10.89
N LEU A 365 -4.56 -10.64 10.89
CA LEU A 365 -5.09 -9.76 11.92
C LEU A 365 -6.19 -10.45 12.74
N ILE A 366 -6.14 -10.29 14.08
CA ILE A 366 -7.16 -10.78 15.02
C ILE A 366 -7.99 -9.60 15.53
N GLY A 367 -9.32 -9.81 15.66
CA GLY A 367 -10.21 -8.78 16.16
C GLY A 367 -10.48 -7.65 15.18
N LEU A 368 -10.16 -7.85 13.91
CA LEU A 368 -10.51 -6.92 12.85
C LEU A 368 -12.03 -6.96 12.65
N PRO A 369 -12.73 -5.81 12.75
CA PRO A 369 -14.17 -5.76 12.46
C PRO A 369 -14.47 -6.34 11.06
N GLU A 370 -15.58 -7.03 10.90
CA GLU A 370 -15.95 -7.69 9.64
C GLU A 370 -15.96 -6.72 8.46
N VAL A 371 -16.43 -5.49 8.68
CA VAL A 371 -16.43 -4.39 7.71
C VAL A 371 -15.03 -4.07 7.17
N VAL A 372 -13.98 -4.30 7.96
CA VAL A 372 -12.58 -4.01 7.60
C VAL A 372 -11.89 -5.21 6.95
N GLN A 373 -12.52 -6.39 6.89
CA GLN A 373 -11.98 -7.59 6.24
C GLN A 373 -12.18 -7.61 4.72
N THR A 374 -12.40 -6.45 4.12
CA THR A 374 -12.60 -6.30 2.68
C THR A 374 -11.32 -5.82 1.99
N PRO A 375 -11.19 -6.01 0.67
CA PRO A 375 -10.05 -5.51 -0.12
C PRO A 375 -9.77 -4.02 0.08
N THR A 376 -10.81 -3.24 0.39
CA THR A 376 -10.76 -1.79 0.63
C THR A 376 -9.79 -1.38 1.75
N PHE A 377 -9.54 -2.26 2.71
CA PHE A 377 -8.69 -2.00 3.87
C PHE A 377 -7.36 -2.75 3.85
N SER A 378 -6.99 -3.32 2.70
CA SER A 378 -5.74 -4.07 2.56
C SER A 378 -4.51 -3.21 2.87
N CYS A 379 -4.48 -1.96 2.38
CA CYS A 379 -3.41 -1.03 2.68
C CYS A 379 -3.30 -0.77 4.19
N LEU A 380 -4.40 -0.41 4.85
CA LEU A 380 -4.44 -0.12 6.28
C LEU A 380 -3.98 -1.32 7.13
N ALA A 381 -4.47 -2.51 6.81
CA ALA A 381 -4.07 -3.76 7.46
C ALA A 381 -2.57 -4.06 7.28
N GLY A 382 -2.07 -3.84 6.07
CA GLY A 382 -0.67 -4.06 5.73
C GLY A 382 0.28 -3.07 6.41
N LEU A 383 -0.13 -1.82 6.58
CA LEU A 383 0.62 -0.85 7.38
C LEU A 383 0.83 -1.37 8.80
N LEU A 384 -0.22 -1.90 9.43
CA LEU A 384 -0.15 -2.42 10.78
C LEU A 384 0.77 -3.64 10.88
N ILE A 385 0.71 -4.58 9.92
CA ILE A 385 1.61 -5.74 9.84
C ILE A 385 3.06 -5.29 9.67
N LYS A 386 3.33 -4.34 8.77
CA LYS A 386 4.69 -3.81 8.52
C LYS A 386 5.26 -3.02 9.70
N SER A 387 4.40 -2.37 10.49
CA SER A 387 4.84 -1.65 11.68
C SER A 387 5.42 -2.58 12.74
N LEU A 388 4.91 -3.81 12.85
CA LEU A 388 5.44 -4.86 13.73
C LEU A 388 6.83 -5.35 13.34
N GLU A 389 7.10 -5.45 12.04
CA GLU A 389 8.42 -5.88 11.56
C GLU A 389 9.53 -4.90 11.94
N GLY A 390 9.17 -3.61 12.17
CA GLY A 390 10.08 -2.54 12.58
C GLY A 390 10.53 -2.59 14.05
N GLU A 391 9.81 -3.30 14.93
CA GLU A 391 10.08 -3.33 16.39
C GLU A 391 11.31 -4.11 16.84
N LYS A 392 11.98 -4.80 15.95
CA LYS A 392 13.21 -5.51 16.29
C LYS A 392 14.42 -4.61 16.50
N VAL A 393 14.22 -3.28 16.53
CA VAL A 393 15.26 -2.25 16.75
C VAL A 393 14.92 -1.40 17.98
N PRO A 394 15.83 -1.24 18.97
CA PRO A 394 15.60 -0.35 20.10
C PRO A 394 15.40 1.11 19.67
N ILE A 395 14.37 1.75 20.22
CA ILE A 395 13.89 3.11 19.92
C ILE A 395 14.96 4.21 20.19
N GLU A 396 15.96 3.93 21.01
CA GLU A 396 16.97 4.92 21.45
C GLU A 396 17.93 5.40 20.35
N GLN A 397 17.97 4.73 19.19
CA GLN A 397 18.83 5.15 18.07
C GLN A 397 18.10 5.92 16.97
N GLN A 398 16.79 6.14 17.09
CA GLN A 398 15.98 6.79 16.06
C GLN A 398 15.98 8.33 16.11
N MET A 399 16.43 8.95 17.20
CA MET A 399 16.21 10.38 17.46
C MET A 399 17.25 11.35 16.89
N ASN A 400 18.36 10.89 16.34
CA ASN A 400 19.34 11.80 15.74
C ASN A 400 19.78 11.30 14.36
N LEU A 401 19.42 12.00 13.32
CA LEU A 401 19.86 11.87 11.93
C LEU A 401 18.77 11.33 10.97
N GLY A 402 18.28 12.19 10.10
CA GLY A 402 17.34 11.86 9.04
C GLY A 402 17.82 10.87 7.97
N LEU A 403 18.97 10.22 8.14
CA LEU A 403 19.55 9.19 7.28
C LEU A 403 20.05 7.95 8.06
N PHE A 404 20.26 8.04 9.37
CA PHE A 404 20.88 6.97 10.18
C PHE A 404 19.91 5.90 10.71
N ASN A 405 18.60 6.06 10.57
CA ASN A 405 17.59 5.14 11.12
C ASN A 405 17.55 3.75 10.47
N TYR A 406 18.33 3.51 9.41
CA TYR A 406 18.38 2.23 8.71
C TYR A 406 19.33 1.19 9.35
N PHE A 407 20.32 1.63 10.11
CA PHE A 407 21.35 0.73 10.66
C PHE A 407 20.84 -0.26 11.70
N GLY A 408 19.81 0.10 12.46
CA GLY A 408 19.21 -0.81 13.43
C GLY A 408 18.53 -2.04 12.79
N ARG A 409 18.02 -1.90 11.55
CA ARG A 409 17.44 -3.03 10.80
C ARG A 409 18.48 -4.03 10.31
N ILE A 410 19.66 -3.55 9.96
CA ILE A 410 20.78 -4.38 9.53
C ILE A 410 21.34 -5.19 10.70
N GLY A 411 21.48 -4.57 11.90
CA GLY A 411 21.90 -5.27 13.12
C GLY A 411 21.03 -6.48 13.45
N ASN A 412 19.70 -6.33 13.38
CA ASN A 412 18.77 -7.43 13.64
C ASN A 412 18.71 -8.51 12.55
N TRP A 413 19.07 -8.16 11.31
CA TRP A 413 19.24 -9.16 10.27
C TRP A 413 20.44 -10.06 10.56
N PHE A 414 21.55 -9.48 11.09
CA PHE A 414 22.72 -10.26 11.51
C PHE A 414 22.43 -11.19 12.68
N ASP A 415 21.66 -10.75 13.68
CA ASP A 415 21.32 -11.58 14.84
C ASP A 415 20.38 -12.76 14.49
N LYS A 416 19.73 -12.71 13.34
CA LYS A 416 18.86 -13.81 12.85
C LYS A 416 19.56 -14.79 11.90
N ASN A 417 20.64 -14.39 11.26
CA ASN A 417 21.31 -15.17 10.22
C ASN A 417 22.76 -15.54 10.57
N LEU A 418 23.20 -15.27 11.81
CA LEU A 418 24.39 -15.78 12.49
C LEU A 418 23.99 -16.67 13.66
#